data_6be387b7738db7691d81dbdad4aaad9e
#
_entry.id   6be387b7738db7691d81dbdad4aaad9e
#
_cell.length_a   1.000
_cell.length_b   1.000
_cell.length_c   1.000
_cell.angle_alpha   90.00
_cell.angle_beta   90.00
_cell.angle_gamma   90.00
#
_symmetry.space_group_name_H-M   'P 1'
#
loop_
_entity.id
_entity.type
_entity.pdbx_description
1 polymer ?
#
loop_
_entity_poly.entity_id
_entity_poly.type
_entity_poly.pdbx_seq_one_letter_code
_entity_poly.pdbx_strand_id
1 'polypeptide(L)' 'MAKDDLIDVQGIVTAVHSGGLYRIECDAGNEVLAQLSGRMRRFRIKVVPGDRVTVGVSPYDPVRGIITFRAR' A
#
# COMPACT_ATOMS: atom_id res chain seq x y z
N MET A 1 -16.76 12.71 -1.33
CA MET A 1 -16.18 12.48 -0.08
C MET A 1 -14.78 12.04 -0.14
N ALA A 2 -14.07 12.45 0.83
CA ALA A 2 -12.62 12.28 0.78
C ALA A 2 -12.19 10.84 0.65
N LYS A 3 -12.92 9.93 1.25
CA LYS A 3 -12.50 8.54 1.22
C LYS A 3 -12.53 7.93 -0.18
N ASP A 4 -13.24 8.56 -1.08
CA ASP A 4 -13.34 8.06 -2.44
C ASP A 4 -12.31 8.69 -3.34
N ASP A 5 -11.47 9.55 -2.80
CA ASP A 5 -10.51 10.31 -3.59
C ASP A 5 -9.11 9.74 -3.48
N LEU A 6 -9.01 8.43 -3.31
CA LEU A 6 -7.71 7.81 -3.26
C LEU A 6 -7.09 7.76 -4.64
N ILE A 7 -5.80 8.05 -4.68
CA ILE A 7 -5.01 7.99 -5.91
C ILE A 7 -4.26 6.67 -5.88
N ASP A 8 -4.39 5.90 -6.94
CA ASP A 8 -3.67 4.64 -7.06
C ASP A 8 -2.26 4.91 -7.49
N VAL A 9 -1.31 4.42 -6.70
CA VAL A 9 0.10 4.48 -7.06
C VAL A 9 0.66 3.07 -6.96
N GLN A 10 1.70 2.82 -7.72
CA GLN A 10 2.33 1.51 -7.72
C GLN A 10 3.72 1.59 -7.13
N GLY A 11 4.12 0.52 -6.50
CA GLY A 11 5.43 0.45 -5.91
C GLY A 11 5.79 -0.95 -5.48
N ILE A 12 6.94 -1.07 -4.84
CA ILE A 12 7.46 -2.35 -4.39
C ILE A 12 7.61 -2.30 -2.89
N VAL A 13 7.18 -3.36 -2.23
CA VAL A 13 7.34 -3.49 -0.79
C VAL A 13 8.82 -3.65 -0.48
N THR A 14 9.34 -2.77 0.37
CA THR A 14 10.75 -2.80 0.74
C THR A 14 10.97 -3.31 2.15
N ALA A 15 9.95 -3.22 3.01
CA ALA A 15 10.06 -3.70 4.37
C ALA A 15 8.69 -3.97 4.93
N VAL A 16 8.63 -4.85 5.92
CA VAL A 16 7.42 -5.15 6.65
C VAL A 16 7.68 -4.81 8.11
N HIS A 17 6.84 -3.95 8.67
CA HIS A 17 6.97 -3.54 10.05
C HIS A 17 5.91 -4.25 10.89
N SER A 18 6.15 -4.31 12.17
CA SER A 18 5.17 -4.89 13.09
C SER A 18 3.88 -4.08 13.05
N GLY A 19 2.77 -4.72 13.40
CA GLY A 19 1.48 -4.05 13.37
C GLY A 19 0.83 -4.01 12.01
N GLY A 20 1.36 -4.75 11.04
CA GLY A 20 0.73 -4.84 9.73
C GLY A 20 1.03 -3.65 8.82
N LEU A 21 2.10 -2.93 9.09
CA LEU A 21 2.51 -1.83 8.24
C LEU A 21 3.56 -2.29 7.24
N TYR A 22 3.44 -1.79 6.02
CA TYR A 22 4.35 -2.12 4.94
C TYR A 22 4.97 -0.83 4.42
N ARG A 23 6.28 -0.86 4.24
CA ARG A 23 6.96 0.26 3.60
C ARG A 23 7.03 -0.03 2.12
N ILE A 24 6.59 0.92 1.32
CA ILE A 24 6.51 0.75 -0.12
C ILE A 24 7.26 1.88 -0.78
N GLU A 25 8.18 1.51 -1.64
CA GLU A 25 8.87 2.48 -2.47
C GLU A 25 8.09 2.60 -3.78
N CYS A 26 7.49 3.77 -3.98
CA CYS A 26 6.66 4.00 -5.15
C CYS A 26 7.51 4.22 -6.39
N ASP A 27 6.93 3.95 -7.55
CA ASP A 27 7.64 4.14 -8.81
C ASP A 27 8.08 5.58 -8.99
N ALA A 28 7.36 6.52 -8.40
CA ALA A 28 7.72 7.92 -8.47
C ALA A 28 8.90 8.30 -7.58
N GLY A 29 9.35 7.38 -6.73
CA GLY A 29 10.54 7.60 -5.91
C GLY A 29 10.25 7.92 -4.45
N ASN A 30 9.01 8.21 -4.09
CA ASN A 30 8.67 8.49 -2.71
C ASN A 30 8.33 7.20 -1.98
N GLU A 31 8.32 7.27 -0.66
CA GLU A 31 7.96 6.12 0.18
C GLU A 31 6.59 6.34 0.80
N VAL A 32 5.87 5.25 0.95
CA VAL A 32 4.55 5.26 1.57
C VAL A 32 4.50 4.14 2.61
N LEU A 33 3.89 4.43 3.74
CA LEU A 33 3.56 3.41 4.72
C LEU A 33 2.10 3.01 4.50
N ALA A 34 1.87 1.73 4.31
CA ALA A 34 0.54 1.27 3.95
C ALA A 34 0.14 0.06 4.78
N GLN A 35 -1.15 -0.13 4.90
CA GLN A 35 -1.73 -1.31 5.51
C GLN A 35 -2.49 -2.07 4.43
N LEU A 36 -2.72 -3.35 4.67
CA LEU A 36 -3.57 -4.12 3.78
C LEU A 36 -4.99 -3.59 3.86
N SER A 37 -5.66 -3.55 2.72
CA SER A 37 -7.09 -3.22 2.71
C SER A 37 -7.84 -4.30 3.49
N GLY A 38 -9.05 -3.95 3.92
CA GLY A 38 -9.86 -4.92 4.64
C GLY A 38 -10.11 -6.17 3.85
N ARG A 39 -10.26 -6.02 2.53
CA ARG A 39 -10.49 -7.15 1.66
C ARG A 39 -9.28 -8.09 1.62
N MET A 40 -8.10 -7.53 1.47
CA MET A 40 -6.89 -8.35 1.43
C MET A 40 -6.64 -9.03 2.75
N ARG A 41 -6.93 -8.34 3.85
CA ARG A 41 -6.79 -8.92 5.17
C ARG A 41 -7.78 -10.05 5.37
N ARG A 42 -9.00 -9.88 4.89
CA ARG A 42 -10.03 -10.90 5.01
C ARG A 42 -9.64 -12.18 4.28
N PHE A 43 -9.05 -12.06 3.11
CA PHE A 43 -8.67 -13.22 2.31
C PHE A 43 -7.24 -13.66 2.60
N ARG A 44 -6.61 -13.08 3.60
CA ARG A 44 -5.29 -13.47 4.05
C ARG A 44 -4.26 -13.46 2.93
N ILE A 45 -4.35 -12.45 2.10
CA ILE A 45 -3.38 -12.29 1.02
C ILE A 45 -2.06 -11.88 1.65
N LYS A 46 -1.03 -12.66 1.39
CA LYS A 46 0.27 -12.42 1.98
C LYS A 46 1.08 -11.51 1.09
N VAL A 47 1.65 -10.48 1.71
CA VAL A 47 2.52 -9.52 1.03
C VAL A 47 3.88 -9.58 1.70
N VAL A 48 4.93 -9.70 0.89
CA VAL A 48 6.29 -9.82 1.41
C VAL A 48 7.17 -8.81 0.68
N PRO A 49 8.35 -8.50 1.25
CA PRO A 49 9.28 -7.59 0.57
C PRO A 49 9.61 -8.11 -0.83
N GLY A 50 9.63 -7.19 -1.77
CA GLY A 50 9.85 -7.52 -3.17
C GLY A 50 8.58 -7.62 -3.98
N ASP A 51 7.43 -7.71 -3.34
CA ASP A 51 6.15 -7.76 -4.05
C ASP A 51 5.81 -6.41 -4.64
N ARG A 52 5.26 -6.43 -5.84
CA ARG A 52 4.75 -5.22 -6.45
C ARG A 52 3.30 -5.07 -6.08
N VAL A 53 2.94 -3.88 -5.62
CA VAL A 53 1.60 -3.63 -5.10
C VAL A 53 1.05 -2.33 -5.64
N THR A 54 -0.27 -2.23 -5.61
CA THR A 54 -0.97 -0.97 -5.86
C THR A 54 -1.47 -0.45 -4.53
N VAL A 55 -1.24 0.82 -4.29
CA VAL A 55 -1.57 1.48 -3.02
C VAL A 55 -2.49 2.65 -3.31
N GLY A 56 -3.60 2.72 -2.57
CA GLY A 56 -4.46 3.89 -2.63
C GLY A 56 -3.98 4.91 -1.60
N VAL A 57 -3.66 6.11 -2.06
CA VAL A 57 -3.07 7.15 -1.23
C VAL A 57 -3.97 8.38 -1.28
N SER A 58 -4.24 8.97 -0.11
CA SER A 58 -5.00 10.20 -0.07
C SER A 58 -4.15 11.37 -0.55
N PRO A 59 -4.69 12.26 -1.38
CA PRO A 59 -3.95 13.46 -1.75
C PRO A 59 -3.66 14.37 -0.56
N TYR A 60 -4.38 14.17 0.52
CA TYR A 60 -4.17 14.97 1.73
C TYR A 60 -3.13 14.35 2.67
N ASP A 61 -2.76 13.10 2.43
CA ASP A 61 -1.79 12.40 3.27
C ASP A 61 -1.02 11.41 2.40
N PRO A 62 -0.12 11.92 1.56
CA PRO A 62 0.54 11.07 0.56
C PRO A 62 1.58 10.11 1.14
N VAL A 63 1.84 10.17 2.44
CA VAL A 63 2.81 9.24 3.06
C VAL A 63 2.14 8.02 3.63
N ARG A 64 0.81 7.98 3.62
CA ARG A 64 0.07 6.83 4.13
C ARG A 64 -0.90 6.33 3.09
N GLY A 65 -1.11 5.03 3.09
CA GLY A 65 -2.01 4.47 2.11
C GLY A 65 -2.52 3.11 2.50
N ILE A 66 -3.27 2.52 1.59
CA ILE A 66 -3.87 1.22 1.76
C ILE A 66 -3.50 0.39 0.55
N ILE A 67 -2.91 -0.79 0.81
CA ILE A 67 -2.60 -1.71 -0.28
C ILE A 67 -3.91 -2.32 -0.76
N THR A 68 -4.25 -2.08 -2.01
CA THR A 68 -5.51 -2.54 -2.57
C THR A 68 -5.32 -3.72 -3.51
N PHE A 69 -4.12 -3.96 -3.98
CA PHE A 69 -3.89 -5.01 -4.95
C PHE A 69 -2.42 -5.43 -4.90
N ARG A 70 -2.19 -6.73 -5.04
CA ARG A 70 -0.84 -7.27 -5.14
C ARG A 70 -0.67 -7.85 -6.52
N ALA A 71 0.27 -7.31 -7.28
CA ALA A 71 0.59 -7.82 -8.60
C ALA A 71 1.46 -9.06 -8.47
N ARG A 72 1.31 -9.95 -9.43
CA ARG A 72 2.07 -11.19 -9.42
C ARG A 72 3.06 -11.23 -10.56
#